data_a296b25889431651cdec446a4c53b2e5
#
_entry.id   a296b25889431651cdec446a4c53b2e5
#
_cell.length_a   1.000
_cell.length_b   1.000
_cell.length_c   1.000
_cell.angle_alpha   90.00
_cell.angle_beta   90.00
_cell.angle_gamma   90.00
#
_symmetry.space_group_name_H-M   'P 1'
#
loop_
_entity.id
_entity.type
_entity.pdbx_description
1 polymer ?
#
loop_
_entity_poly.entity_id
_entity_poly.type
_entity_poly.pdbx_seq_one_letter_code
_entity_poly.pdbx_strand_id
1 'polypeptide(L)'
;MKRMNMKEFFEVKEMTYLEYCDYLQKKYGIGKANYMTKSFNKNPKCSRTSEGLVAHHKAEDRMIMLSTKEFAEMCPYEWQEKENIVYCDYLEHLLLHMLICKYPSTEKMPVADVGIGGVVKFIVPELNDLYSGWVTKQQWRLNCHRLVENDKDVYLAILEMFINYIKSERNFNENVLHTSFNEEYGGWSRKQNKDLYSEIDKLWN
;
A
#
# COMPACT_ATOMS: atom_id res chain seq x y z
N MET A 1 -1.56 -2.67 -19.55
CA MET A 1 -2.42 -2.18 -18.42
C MET A 1 -1.94 -0.79 -18.06
N LYS A 2 -2.85 0.13 -17.76
CA LYS A 2 -2.47 1.52 -17.44
C LYS A 2 -2.02 1.55 -15.97
N ARG A 3 -0.73 1.79 -15.72
CA ARG A 3 -0.12 1.92 -14.38
C ARG A 3 -0.30 3.35 -13.87
N MET A 4 -0.17 3.57 -12.54
CA MET A 4 -0.11 4.91 -11.99
C MET A 4 1.14 5.65 -12.52
N ASN A 5 0.95 6.90 -12.95
CA ASN A 5 2.01 7.82 -13.31
C ASN A 5 1.69 9.21 -12.75
N MET A 6 2.60 10.18 -12.88
CA MET A 6 2.40 11.54 -12.34
C MET A 6 1.09 12.20 -12.81
N LYS A 7 0.68 12.00 -14.07
CA LYS A 7 -0.59 12.56 -14.54
C LYS A 7 -1.78 11.98 -13.79
N GLU A 8 -1.87 10.65 -13.69
CA GLU A 8 -2.95 9.98 -12.95
C GLU A 8 -2.90 10.34 -11.45
N PHE A 9 -1.70 10.41 -10.85
CA PHE A 9 -1.53 10.85 -9.47
C PHE A 9 -2.18 12.22 -9.21
N PHE A 10 -1.93 13.22 -10.06
CA PHE A 10 -2.55 14.54 -9.92
C PHE A 10 -4.07 14.53 -10.11
N GLU A 11 -4.62 13.60 -10.90
CA GLU A 11 -6.06 13.44 -11.09
C GLU A 11 -6.76 12.83 -9.86
N VAL A 12 -6.06 11.97 -9.09
CA VAL A 12 -6.69 11.16 -8.02
C VAL A 12 -6.28 11.54 -6.59
N LYS A 13 -5.18 12.27 -6.39
CA LYS A 13 -4.60 12.55 -5.06
C LYS A 13 -5.51 13.31 -4.08
N GLU A 14 -6.52 14.03 -4.59
CA GLU A 14 -7.49 14.77 -3.78
C GLU A 14 -8.81 14.01 -3.58
N MET A 15 -8.94 12.79 -4.11
CA MET A 15 -10.10 11.94 -3.85
C MET A 15 -10.14 11.52 -2.38
N THR A 16 -11.32 11.29 -1.86
CA THR A 16 -11.46 10.54 -0.61
C THR A 16 -11.06 9.09 -0.81
N TYR A 17 -10.78 8.37 0.29
CA TYR A 17 -10.40 6.96 0.22
C TYR A 17 -11.42 6.10 -0.55
N LEU A 18 -12.73 6.27 -0.27
CA LEU A 18 -13.76 5.46 -0.93
C LEU A 18 -13.95 5.83 -2.41
N GLU A 19 -13.86 7.11 -2.76
CA GLU A 19 -13.87 7.54 -4.18
C GLU A 19 -12.70 6.91 -4.95
N TYR A 20 -11.52 6.85 -4.32
CA TYR A 20 -10.36 6.22 -4.95
C TYR A 20 -10.50 4.70 -5.07
N CYS A 21 -11.09 4.03 -4.06
CA CYS A 21 -11.46 2.62 -4.18
C CYS A 21 -12.40 2.37 -5.38
N ASP A 22 -13.42 3.21 -5.55
CA ASP A 22 -14.37 3.09 -6.67
C ASP A 22 -13.70 3.39 -8.02
N TYR A 23 -12.77 4.35 -8.07
CA TYR A 23 -11.95 4.62 -9.25
C TYR A 23 -11.13 3.37 -9.64
N LEU A 24 -10.46 2.74 -8.69
CA LEU A 24 -9.66 1.54 -8.93
C LEU A 24 -10.52 0.33 -9.32
N GLN A 25 -11.73 0.18 -8.76
CA GLN A 25 -12.66 -0.85 -9.20
C GLN A 25 -13.16 -0.62 -10.63
N LYS A 26 -13.33 0.64 -11.07
CA LYS A 26 -13.60 0.96 -12.50
C LYS A 26 -12.40 0.66 -13.38
N LYS A 27 -11.18 0.87 -12.89
CA LYS A 27 -9.92 0.65 -13.63
C LYS A 27 -9.59 -0.82 -13.81
N TYR A 28 -9.74 -1.64 -12.77
CA TYR A 28 -9.27 -3.03 -12.72
C TYR A 28 -10.38 -4.08 -12.55
N GLY A 29 -11.59 -3.66 -12.30
CA GLY A 29 -12.71 -4.53 -11.92
C GLY A 29 -12.73 -4.84 -10.42
N ILE A 30 -13.83 -5.41 -9.94
CA ILE A 30 -13.97 -5.93 -8.58
C ILE A 30 -13.13 -7.21 -8.38
N GLY A 31 -13.06 -7.73 -7.17
CA GLY A 31 -12.36 -8.98 -6.87
C GLY A 31 -12.79 -10.14 -7.80
N LYS A 32 -11.84 -10.91 -8.30
CA LYS A 32 -12.14 -12.10 -9.11
C LYS A 32 -12.85 -13.20 -8.29
N ALA A 33 -12.63 -13.20 -6.99
CA ALA A 33 -13.25 -14.08 -6.01
C ALA A 33 -13.17 -13.41 -4.63
N ASN A 34 -13.92 -13.93 -3.65
CA ASN A 34 -13.75 -13.50 -2.26
C ASN A 34 -12.31 -13.71 -1.81
N TYR A 35 -11.76 -12.79 -1.02
CA TYR A 35 -10.36 -12.84 -0.60
C TYR A 35 -10.09 -14.05 0.29
N MET A 36 -11.01 -14.35 1.20
CA MET A 36 -11.00 -15.57 2.00
C MET A 36 -12.23 -16.43 1.73
N THR A 37 -12.12 -17.73 2.02
CA THR A 37 -13.25 -18.66 2.07
C THR A 37 -14.10 -18.38 3.31
N LYS A 38 -15.30 -18.99 3.41
CA LYS A 38 -16.17 -18.86 4.61
C LYS A 38 -15.51 -19.38 5.91
N SER A 39 -14.46 -20.18 5.81
CA SER A 39 -13.62 -20.63 6.94
C SER A 39 -12.36 -19.77 7.14
N PHE A 40 -12.32 -18.59 6.57
CA PHE A 40 -11.24 -17.60 6.65
C PHE A 40 -9.85 -18.14 6.23
N ASN A 41 -9.83 -19.05 5.26
CA ASN A 41 -8.59 -19.43 4.58
C ASN A 41 -8.40 -18.56 3.32
N LYS A 42 -7.15 -18.17 3.02
CA LYS A 42 -6.84 -17.39 1.81
C LYS A 42 -7.33 -18.12 0.56
N ASN A 43 -7.98 -17.38 -0.34
CA ASN A 43 -8.48 -17.90 -1.60
C ASN A 43 -7.54 -17.49 -2.76
N PRO A 44 -6.73 -18.41 -3.30
CA PRO A 44 -5.77 -18.07 -4.37
C PRO A 44 -6.43 -17.57 -5.64
N LYS A 45 -7.74 -17.83 -5.86
CA LYS A 45 -8.49 -17.33 -7.00
C LYS A 45 -8.66 -15.80 -6.99
N CYS A 46 -8.51 -15.16 -5.82
CA CYS A 46 -8.54 -13.70 -5.68
C CYS A 46 -7.25 -13.04 -6.20
N SER A 47 -6.12 -13.76 -6.24
CA SER A 47 -4.83 -13.18 -6.63
C SER A 47 -4.77 -12.71 -8.07
N ARG A 48 -4.16 -11.54 -8.29
CA ARG A 48 -3.77 -10.98 -9.61
C ARG A 48 -2.29 -10.61 -9.69
N THR A 49 -1.46 -11.18 -8.85
CA THR A 49 -0.02 -10.90 -8.83
C THR A 49 0.72 -11.34 -10.11
N SER A 50 0.13 -12.24 -10.90
CA SER A 50 0.61 -12.52 -12.26
C SER A 50 0.49 -11.32 -13.21
N GLU A 51 -0.43 -10.40 -12.92
CA GLU A 51 -0.63 -9.15 -13.65
C GLU A 51 0.09 -7.97 -12.96
N GLY A 52 0.80 -8.22 -11.85
CA GLY A 52 1.48 -7.21 -11.06
C GLY A 52 0.58 -6.46 -10.07
N LEU A 53 -0.66 -6.92 -9.88
CA LEU A 53 -1.63 -6.27 -8.98
C LEU A 53 -1.74 -7.00 -7.66
N VAL A 54 -1.84 -6.25 -6.58
CA VAL A 54 -2.17 -6.73 -5.24
C VAL A 54 -3.64 -6.47 -4.92
N ALA A 55 -4.18 -7.20 -3.95
CA ALA A 55 -5.55 -7.04 -3.48
C ALA A 55 -5.55 -6.24 -2.17
N HIS A 56 -6.43 -5.25 -2.07
CA HIS A 56 -6.66 -4.40 -0.92
C HIS A 56 -8.13 -4.47 -0.51
N HIS A 57 -8.43 -4.50 0.81
CA HIS A 57 -9.81 -4.53 1.30
C HIS A 57 -10.35 -3.11 1.45
N LYS A 58 -11.52 -2.82 0.90
CA LYS A 58 -12.19 -1.51 1.10
C LYS A 58 -12.44 -1.17 2.57
N ALA A 59 -12.48 -2.16 3.44
CA ALA A 59 -12.68 -1.98 4.88
C ALA A 59 -11.37 -1.77 5.66
N GLU A 60 -10.21 -1.58 5.01
CA GLU A 60 -8.95 -1.28 5.71
C GLU A 60 -8.92 0.13 6.34
N ASP A 61 -9.89 0.99 6.01
CA ASP A 61 -10.15 2.24 6.74
C ASP A 61 -10.84 2.02 8.11
N ARG A 62 -11.32 0.81 8.40
CA ARG A 62 -12.03 0.42 9.62
C ARG A 62 -11.27 -0.56 10.49
N MET A 63 -10.48 -1.45 9.88
CA MET A 63 -9.71 -2.48 10.58
C MET A 63 -8.42 -2.79 9.85
N ILE A 64 -7.37 -3.02 10.63
CA ILE A 64 -6.05 -3.43 10.14
C ILE A 64 -5.98 -4.94 9.87
N MET A 65 -5.00 -5.39 9.08
CA MET A 65 -4.61 -6.80 8.93
C MET A 65 -5.73 -7.73 8.43
N LEU A 66 -6.71 -7.24 7.67
CA LEU A 66 -7.83 -8.03 7.12
C LEU A 66 -7.38 -9.20 6.21
N SER A 67 -6.10 -9.20 5.81
CA SER A 67 -5.46 -10.29 5.08
C SER A 67 -4.98 -11.45 5.96
N THR A 68 -5.11 -11.35 7.28
CA THR A 68 -4.78 -12.42 8.25
C THR A 68 -6.04 -12.97 8.88
N LYS A 69 -6.03 -14.27 9.16
CA LYS A 69 -7.22 -14.99 9.65
C LYS A 69 -7.73 -14.42 10.97
N GLU A 70 -6.82 -14.20 11.91
CA GLU A 70 -7.12 -13.75 13.27
C GLU A 70 -7.89 -12.41 13.30
N PHE A 71 -7.51 -11.47 12.45
CA PHE A 71 -8.17 -10.17 12.34
C PHE A 71 -9.45 -10.27 11.49
N ALA A 72 -9.43 -11.06 10.43
CA ALA A 72 -10.60 -11.24 9.57
C ALA A 72 -11.77 -11.89 10.30
N GLU A 73 -11.52 -12.86 11.20
CA GLU A 73 -12.54 -13.52 12.03
C GLU A 73 -13.23 -12.60 13.04
N MET A 74 -12.61 -11.46 13.37
CA MET A 74 -13.18 -10.43 14.27
C MET A 74 -14.14 -9.48 13.54
N CYS A 75 -14.26 -9.60 12.22
CA CYS A 75 -14.97 -8.65 11.36
C CYS A 75 -16.09 -9.35 10.58
N PRO A 76 -17.08 -8.57 10.06
CA PRO A 76 -18.08 -9.12 9.16
C PRO A 76 -17.45 -9.81 7.95
N TYR A 77 -17.93 -11.00 7.60
CA TYR A 77 -17.39 -11.76 6.46
C TYR A 77 -17.53 -11.00 5.13
N GLU A 78 -18.54 -10.13 5.02
CA GLU A 78 -18.80 -9.27 3.85
C GLU A 78 -17.56 -8.47 3.44
N TRP A 79 -16.66 -8.14 4.39
CA TRP A 79 -15.40 -7.43 4.10
C TRP A 79 -14.42 -8.29 3.29
N GLN A 80 -14.62 -9.61 3.25
CA GLN A 80 -13.84 -10.55 2.46
C GLN A 80 -14.45 -10.84 1.08
N GLU A 81 -15.67 -10.34 0.81
CA GLU A 81 -16.37 -10.58 -0.45
C GLU A 81 -15.75 -9.79 -1.58
N LYS A 82 -15.83 -10.33 -2.79
CA LYS A 82 -15.15 -9.80 -3.98
C LYS A 82 -15.55 -8.34 -4.31
N GLU A 83 -16.75 -7.92 -3.96
CA GLU A 83 -17.25 -6.56 -4.13
C GLU A 83 -16.51 -5.54 -3.23
N ASN A 84 -15.94 -6.03 -2.12
CA ASN A 84 -15.17 -5.25 -1.15
C ASN A 84 -13.64 -5.38 -1.34
N ILE A 85 -13.21 -5.96 -2.47
CA ILE A 85 -11.80 -6.06 -2.85
C ILE A 85 -11.50 -5.11 -3.98
N VAL A 86 -10.40 -4.37 -3.83
CA VAL A 86 -9.82 -3.45 -4.80
C VAL A 86 -8.49 -4.02 -5.28
N TYR A 87 -8.25 -4.01 -6.58
CA TYR A 87 -6.91 -4.31 -7.13
C TYR A 87 -6.15 -3.01 -7.35
N CYS A 88 -4.86 -3.04 -7.06
CA CYS A 88 -3.98 -1.88 -7.20
C CYS A 88 -2.54 -2.33 -7.49
N ASP A 89 -1.73 -1.47 -8.13
CA ASP A 89 -0.28 -1.60 -8.11
C ASP A 89 0.29 -1.08 -6.77
N TYR A 90 1.60 -1.16 -6.55
CA TYR A 90 2.20 -0.75 -5.27
C TYR A 90 2.13 0.75 -5.00
N LEU A 91 2.15 1.61 -6.02
CA LEU A 91 2.00 3.07 -5.85
C LEU A 91 0.56 3.43 -5.54
N GLU A 92 -0.40 2.80 -6.20
CA GLU A 92 -1.83 2.93 -5.90
C GLU A 92 -2.14 2.42 -4.49
N HIS A 93 -1.51 1.31 -4.07
CA HIS A 93 -1.65 0.77 -2.72
C HIS A 93 -1.09 1.73 -1.66
N LEU A 94 0.05 2.37 -1.93
CA LEU A 94 0.61 3.41 -1.07
C LEU A 94 -0.35 4.59 -0.94
N LEU A 95 -0.92 5.07 -2.06
CA LEU A 95 -1.89 6.16 -2.05
C LEU A 95 -3.17 5.79 -1.29
N LEU A 96 -3.70 4.55 -1.45
CA LEU A 96 -4.85 4.08 -0.65
C LEU A 96 -4.59 4.23 0.85
N HIS A 97 -3.45 3.74 1.35
CA HIS A 97 -3.11 3.85 2.76
C HIS A 97 -2.85 5.30 3.21
N MET A 98 -2.28 6.13 2.33
CA MET A 98 -2.15 7.57 2.59
C MET A 98 -3.53 8.25 2.73
N LEU A 99 -4.49 7.91 1.87
CA LEU A 99 -5.85 8.44 1.94
C LEU A 99 -6.61 7.96 3.18
N ILE A 100 -6.39 6.71 3.62
CA ILE A 100 -6.91 6.22 4.92
C ILE A 100 -6.37 7.07 6.08
N CYS A 101 -5.08 7.42 6.07
CA CYS A 101 -4.51 8.30 7.10
C CYS A 101 -5.18 9.67 7.11
N LYS A 102 -5.37 10.26 5.91
CA LYS A 102 -5.95 11.62 5.75
C LYS A 102 -7.45 11.65 6.04
N TYR A 103 -8.17 10.57 5.72
CA TYR A 103 -9.64 10.48 5.83
C TYR A 103 -10.06 9.18 6.54
N PRO A 104 -9.68 8.98 7.82
CA PRO A 104 -10.02 7.77 8.54
C PRO A 104 -11.54 7.63 8.68
N SER A 105 -12.04 6.41 8.59
CA SER A 105 -13.47 6.13 8.81
C SER A 105 -13.88 6.46 10.24
N THR A 106 -15.07 7.07 10.40
CA THR A 106 -15.70 7.25 11.72
C THR A 106 -16.16 5.91 12.33
N GLU A 107 -16.28 4.87 11.51
CA GLU A 107 -16.69 3.50 11.91
C GLU A 107 -15.48 2.59 12.18
N LYS A 108 -14.26 3.13 12.28
CA LYS A 108 -13.08 2.33 12.57
C LYS A 108 -13.16 1.66 13.94
N MET A 109 -12.65 0.44 14.03
CA MET A 109 -12.54 -0.28 15.30
C MET A 109 -11.66 0.51 16.27
N PRO A 110 -12.03 0.63 17.57
CA PRO A 110 -11.30 1.47 18.54
C PRO A 110 -9.83 1.15 18.68
N VAL A 111 -9.44 -0.12 18.45
CA VAL A 111 -8.05 -0.60 18.53
C VAL A 111 -7.26 -0.43 17.24
N ALA A 112 -7.89 0.05 16.18
CA ALA A 112 -7.26 0.13 14.86
C ALA A 112 -6.63 1.51 14.62
N ASP A 113 -5.30 1.54 14.51
CA ASP A 113 -4.57 2.69 13.95
C ASP A 113 -4.38 2.46 12.45
N VAL A 114 -5.46 2.76 11.70
CA VAL A 114 -5.57 2.44 10.28
C VAL A 114 -4.68 3.32 9.40
N GLY A 115 -4.23 2.79 8.29
CA GLY A 115 -3.46 3.50 7.26
C GLY A 115 -1.95 3.51 7.52
N ILE A 116 -1.48 4.11 8.62
CA ILE A 116 -0.05 4.31 8.92
C ILE A 116 0.76 3.00 8.87
N GLY A 117 0.22 1.94 9.51
CA GLY A 117 0.88 0.62 9.51
C GLY A 117 1.09 0.07 8.09
N GLY A 118 0.11 0.26 7.21
CA GLY A 118 0.23 -0.11 5.79
C GLY A 118 1.35 0.65 5.10
N VAL A 119 1.42 1.97 5.29
CA VAL A 119 2.50 2.79 4.75
C VAL A 119 3.85 2.32 5.27
N VAL A 120 4.10 2.42 6.58
CA VAL A 120 5.47 2.33 7.14
C VAL A 120 5.98 0.91 7.36
N LYS A 121 5.09 -0.10 7.47
CA LYS A 121 5.47 -1.49 7.77
C LYS A 121 5.41 -2.43 6.58
N PHE A 122 4.66 -2.08 5.53
CA PHE A 122 4.43 -2.99 4.41
C PHE A 122 4.84 -2.39 3.06
N ILE A 123 4.36 -1.19 2.71
CA ILE A 123 4.51 -0.70 1.35
C ILE A 123 5.79 0.10 1.17
N VAL A 124 6.14 0.99 2.10
CA VAL A 124 7.40 1.75 2.04
C VAL A 124 8.63 0.84 2.07
N PRO A 125 8.75 -0.19 2.95
CA PRO A 125 9.88 -1.11 2.89
C PRO A 125 10.02 -1.82 1.55
N GLU A 126 8.90 -2.22 0.93
CA GLU A 126 8.87 -2.88 -0.38
C GLU A 126 9.35 -1.95 -1.50
N LEU A 127 8.87 -0.70 -1.52
CA LEU A 127 9.23 0.29 -2.52
C LEU A 127 10.66 0.84 -2.30
N ASN A 128 11.11 0.95 -1.05
CA ASN A 128 12.50 1.28 -0.75
C ASN A 128 13.46 0.21 -1.28
N ASP A 129 13.13 -1.08 -1.10
CA ASP A 129 13.90 -2.17 -1.70
C ASP A 129 13.99 -2.01 -3.23
N LEU A 130 12.84 -1.80 -3.89
CA LEU A 130 12.79 -1.63 -5.33
C LEU A 130 13.63 -0.44 -5.81
N TYR A 131 13.39 0.74 -5.25
CA TYR A 131 14.01 1.99 -5.72
C TYR A 131 15.47 2.17 -5.26
N SER A 132 15.94 1.34 -4.32
CA SER A 132 17.36 1.19 -4.00
C SER A 132 18.07 0.19 -4.92
N GLY A 133 17.35 -0.44 -5.86
CA GLY A 133 17.92 -1.34 -6.86
C GLY A 133 17.94 -2.82 -6.46
N TRP A 134 17.27 -3.21 -5.37
CA TRP A 134 17.17 -4.62 -5.03
C TRP A 134 16.22 -5.37 -6.00
N VAL A 135 16.66 -6.56 -6.44
CA VAL A 135 15.89 -7.40 -7.36
C VAL A 135 15.42 -8.65 -6.61
N THR A 136 14.12 -8.80 -6.47
CA THR A 136 13.51 -9.97 -5.85
C THR A 136 13.69 -11.24 -6.70
N LYS A 137 13.82 -12.40 -6.03
CA LYS A 137 13.79 -13.73 -6.67
C LYS A 137 12.37 -14.30 -6.78
N GLN A 138 11.38 -13.68 -6.11
CA GLN A 138 10.00 -14.15 -6.11
C GLN A 138 9.25 -13.60 -7.32
N GLN A 139 8.79 -14.49 -8.22
CA GLN A 139 8.18 -14.08 -9.49
C GLN A 139 6.98 -13.16 -9.32
N TRP A 140 6.14 -13.38 -8.31
CA TRP A 140 4.97 -12.52 -8.09
C TRP A 140 5.38 -11.09 -7.67
N ARG A 141 6.40 -10.94 -6.81
CA ARG A 141 6.94 -9.61 -6.44
C ARG A 141 7.57 -8.93 -7.65
N LEU A 142 8.34 -9.69 -8.45
CA LEU A 142 8.94 -9.17 -9.67
C LEU A 142 7.91 -8.62 -10.65
N ASN A 143 6.76 -9.30 -10.77
CA ASN A 143 5.66 -8.80 -11.60
C ASN A 143 5.09 -7.47 -11.05
N CYS A 144 4.94 -7.34 -9.72
CA CYS A 144 4.48 -6.10 -9.09
C CYS A 144 5.51 -4.97 -9.25
N HIS A 145 6.80 -5.25 -9.03
CA HIS A 145 7.88 -4.28 -9.21
C HIS A 145 7.92 -3.71 -10.63
N ARG A 146 7.82 -4.57 -11.66
CA ARG A 146 7.85 -4.15 -13.09
C ARG A 146 6.75 -3.16 -13.45
N LEU A 147 5.64 -3.14 -12.76
CA LEU A 147 4.58 -2.15 -13.03
C LEU A 147 4.99 -0.74 -12.62
N VAL A 148 5.81 -0.60 -11.58
CA VAL A 148 6.10 0.69 -10.92
C VAL A 148 7.58 1.08 -10.95
N GLU A 149 8.48 0.23 -11.46
CA GLU A 149 9.94 0.43 -11.41
C GLU A 149 10.45 1.75 -12.02
N ASN A 150 9.68 2.34 -12.93
CA ASN A 150 10.05 3.59 -13.62
C ASN A 150 9.31 4.83 -13.09
N ASP A 151 8.52 4.71 -12.03
CA ASP A 151 7.65 5.76 -11.52
C ASP A 151 8.07 6.20 -10.08
N LYS A 152 9.41 6.28 -9.82
CA LYS A 152 9.96 6.72 -8.53
C LYS A 152 9.53 8.14 -8.15
N ASP A 153 9.31 9.00 -9.14
CA ASP A 153 8.80 10.35 -8.93
C ASP A 153 7.39 10.35 -8.31
N VAL A 154 6.52 9.44 -8.72
CA VAL A 154 5.20 9.24 -8.10
C VAL A 154 5.34 8.75 -6.66
N TYR A 155 6.25 7.80 -6.42
CA TYR A 155 6.56 7.33 -5.07
C TYR A 155 6.94 8.48 -4.13
N LEU A 156 7.90 9.31 -4.55
CA LEU A 156 8.36 10.45 -3.75
C LEU A 156 7.24 11.48 -3.53
N ALA A 157 6.39 11.72 -4.54
CA ALA A 157 5.24 12.63 -4.40
C ALA A 157 4.20 12.12 -3.39
N ILE A 158 3.93 10.81 -3.35
CA ILE A 158 3.03 10.24 -2.33
C ILE A 158 3.69 10.30 -0.94
N LEU A 159 4.99 10.06 -0.83
CA LEU A 159 5.72 10.22 0.43
C LEU A 159 5.68 11.66 0.95
N GLU A 160 5.81 12.66 0.07
CA GLU A 160 5.68 14.06 0.44
C GLU A 160 4.29 14.37 1.05
N MET A 161 3.22 13.86 0.44
CA MET A 161 1.87 13.96 1.02
C MET A 161 1.79 13.31 2.40
N PHE A 162 2.37 12.13 2.57
CA PHE A 162 2.39 11.40 3.84
C PHE A 162 3.20 12.14 4.90
N ILE A 163 4.38 12.65 4.55
CA ILE A 163 5.23 13.47 5.43
C ILE A 163 4.49 14.71 5.91
N ASN A 164 3.83 15.43 5.02
CA ASN A 164 3.04 16.63 5.36
C ASN A 164 1.90 16.28 6.33
N TYR A 165 1.25 15.13 6.15
CA TYR A 165 0.23 14.64 7.07
C TYR A 165 0.81 14.33 8.45
N ILE A 166 1.87 13.53 8.54
CA ILE A 166 2.42 13.09 9.84
C ILE A 166 3.12 14.22 10.60
N LYS A 167 3.70 15.22 9.89
CA LYS A 167 4.24 16.42 10.52
C LYS A 167 3.17 17.24 11.22
N SER A 168 1.95 17.31 10.67
CA SER A 168 0.84 18.07 11.23
C SER A 168 0.15 17.36 12.39
N GLU A 169 0.09 16.03 12.35
CA GLU A 169 -0.75 15.22 13.23
C GLU A 169 0.04 14.46 14.32
N ARG A 170 1.33 14.18 14.09
CA ARG A 170 2.12 13.28 14.94
C ARG A 170 3.60 13.68 15.00
N ASN A 171 4.25 13.40 16.13
CA ASN A 171 5.69 13.60 16.33
C ASN A 171 6.51 12.45 15.70
N PHE A 172 6.53 12.36 14.39
CA PHE A 172 7.43 11.50 13.65
C PHE A 172 8.66 12.26 13.14
N ASN A 173 9.74 11.54 12.88
CA ASN A 173 10.92 12.06 12.20
C ASN A 173 11.20 11.25 10.94
N GLU A 174 12.19 11.67 10.15
CA GLU A 174 12.59 11.05 8.88
C GLU A 174 12.83 9.55 8.95
N ASN A 175 13.32 9.06 10.09
CA ASN A 175 13.65 7.63 10.25
C ASN A 175 12.43 6.70 10.14
N VAL A 176 11.21 7.23 10.27
CA VAL A 176 9.99 6.41 10.12
C VAL A 176 9.86 5.81 8.73
N LEU A 177 10.43 6.47 7.72
CA LEU A 177 10.42 6.03 6.30
C LEU A 177 11.73 5.33 5.88
N HIS A 178 12.76 5.30 6.74
CA HIS A 178 14.01 4.59 6.50
C HIS A 178 13.88 3.11 6.85
N THR A 179 13.02 2.40 6.14
CA THR A 179 12.71 0.99 6.34
C THR A 179 12.88 0.21 5.05
N SER A 180 13.33 -1.03 5.14
CA SER A 180 13.59 -1.91 3.99
C SER A 180 13.51 -3.36 4.46
N PHE A 181 12.80 -4.22 3.74
CA PHE A 181 12.75 -5.65 4.09
C PHE A 181 14.09 -6.34 3.90
N ASN A 182 14.89 -5.93 2.93
CA ASN A 182 16.19 -6.52 2.68
C ASN A 182 17.25 -6.04 3.65
N GLU A 183 17.15 -4.80 4.14
CA GLU A 183 18.00 -4.32 5.23
C GLU A 183 17.72 -5.11 6.52
N GLU A 184 16.43 -5.40 6.79
CA GLU A 184 16.00 -6.08 8.01
C GLU A 184 16.22 -7.60 7.95
N TYR A 185 15.95 -8.25 6.81
CA TYR A 185 15.90 -9.72 6.70
C TYR A 185 16.79 -10.34 5.62
N GLY A 186 17.31 -9.56 4.70
CA GLY A 186 17.90 -10.09 3.45
C GLY A 186 19.40 -9.91 3.28
N GLY A 187 20.11 -9.33 4.24
CA GLY A 187 21.55 -9.06 4.13
C GLY A 187 21.89 -7.86 3.24
N TRP A 188 20.89 -7.08 2.81
CA TRP A 188 21.06 -5.77 2.17
C TRP A 188 21.43 -4.75 3.26
N SER A 189 22.47 -3.98 3.08
CA SER A 189 22.90 -3.04 4.12
C SER A 189 22.25 -1.67 3.95
N ARG A 190 22.08 -0.91 5.06
CA ARG A 190 21.62 0.48 5.05
C ARG A 190 22.41 1.36 4.09
N LYS A 191 23.69 1.03 3.85
CA LYS A 191 24.54 1.73 2.89
C LYS A 191 24.00 1.68 1.46
N GLN A 192 23.34 0.59 1.08
CA GLN A 192 22.76 0.40 -0.26
C GLN A 192 21.49 1.22 -0.45
N ASN A 193 20.79 1.56 0.64
CA ASN A 193 19.61 2.41 0.63
C ASN A 193 19.94 3.91 0.78
N LYS A 194 21.21 4.27 1.02
CA LYS A 194 21.64 5.62 1.41
C LYS A 194 21.17 6.71 0.45
N ASP A 195 21.28 6.48 -0.85
CA ASP A 195 20.94 7.50 -1.85
C ASP A 195 19.44 7.77 -1.86
N LEU A 196 18.61 6.72 -1.81
CA LEU A 196 17.16 6.84 -1.71
C LEU A 196 16.75 7.51 -0.39
N TYR A 197 17.32 7.12 0.75
CA TYR A 197 17.04 7.76 2.04
C TYR A 197 17.40 9.24 2.03
N SER A 198 18.49 9.62 1.36
CA SER A 198 18.85 11.03 1.19
C SER A 198 17.87 11.81 0.30
N GLU A 199 17.21 11.15 -0.66
CA GLU A 199 16.11 11.75 -1.44
C GLU A 199 14.87 11.95 -0.56
N ILE A 200 14.53 10.94 0.27
CA ILE A 200 13.39 11.01 1.21
C ILE A 200 13.63 12.11 2.26
N ASP A 201 14.85 12.24 2.80
CA ASP A 201 15.18 13.28 3.79
C ASP A 201 14.95 14.71 3.25
N LYS A 202 15.15 14.93 1.96
CA LYS A 202 14.88 16.23 1.34
C LYS A 202 13.40 16.62 1.34
N LEU A 203 12.50 15.64 1.43
CA LEU A 203 11.05 15.91 1.51
C LEU A 203 10.61 16.40 2.90
N TRP A 204 11.47 16.24 3.92
CA TRP A 204 11.22 16.74 5.28
C TRP A 204 11.59 18.23 5.45
N ASN A 205 12.40 18.78 4.58
CA ASN A 205 12.86 20.17 4.64
C ASN A 205 11.95 21.08 3.81
#